data_5c69685760eff796086ec9df71921fb1
#
_entry.id   5c69685760eff796086ec9df71921fb1
#
_cell.length_a   1.000
_cell.length_b   1.000
_cell.length_c   1.000
_cell.angle_alpha   90.00
_cell.angle_beta   90.00
_cell.angle_gamma   90.00
#
_symmetry.space_group_name_H-M   'P 1'
#
loop_
_entity.id
_entity.type
_entity.pdbx_description
1 polymer ?
#
loop_
_entity_poly.entity_id
_entity_poly.type
_entity_poly.pdbx_seq_one_letter_code
_entity_poly.pdbx_strand_id
1 'polypeptide(L)'
;MRVLLVEDNALTRYTIRALLEKLGHEVVGEAEDGPAAVKGYSESKPDIVFLDLILPGKSGLEILEDLRAVDPAARVVVVTAVEQDEIDRTLNDKGVAAILRKPFSFEDFKALMSGLR
;
A
#
# COMPACT_ATOMS: atom_id res chain seq x y z
N MET A 1 9.20 -8.26 6.27
CA MET A 1 8.28 -8.62 5.16
C MET A 1 8.82 -8.06 3.85
N ARG A 2 8.45 -8.67 2.77
CA ARG A 2 8.73 -8.20 1.41
C ARG A 2 7.58 -7.31 0.97
N VAL A 3 7.88 -6.06 0.59
CA VAL A 3 6.88 -5.02 0.37
C VAL A 3 6.94 -4.48 -1.05
N LEU A 4 5.78 -4.36 -1.69
CA LEU A 4 5.62 -3.62 -2.94
C LEU A 4 5.04 -2.25 -2.61
N LEU A 5 5.70 -1.17 -3.07
CA LEU A 5 5.21 0.20 -2.90
C LEU A 5 4.53 0.68 -4.17
N VAL A 6 3.28 1.14 -4.04
CA VAL A 6 2.52 1.73 -5.14
C VAL A 6 2.19 3.17 -4.77
N GLU A 7 2.98 4.11 -5.28
CA GLU A 7 2.91 5.53 -4.97
C GLU A 7 3.53 6.33 -6.12
N ASP A 8 2.83 7.32 -6.64
CA ASP A 8 3.33 8.13 -7.74
C ASP A 8 4.26 9.27 -7.31
N ASN A 9 4.14 9.76 -6.07
CA ASN A 9 5.01 10.81 -5.55
C ASN A 9 6.35 10.21 -5.12
N ALA A 10 7.42 10.63 -5.80
CA ALA A 10 8.76 10.10 -5.56
C ALA A 10 9.27 10.36 -4.13
N LEU A 11 8.95 11.52 -3.56
CA LEU A 11 9.38 11.86 -2.20
C LEU A 11 8.66 11.00 -1.16
N THR A 12 7.36 10.82 -1.31
CA THR A 12 6.56 9.97 -0.42
C THR A 12 7.04 8.52 -0.52
N ARG A 13 7.29 8.04 -1.74
CA ARG A 13 7.79 6.69 -1.97
C ARG A 13 9.15 6.48 -1.29
N TYR A 14 10.05 7.44 -1.46
CA TYR A 14 11.37 7.42 -0.80
C TYR A 14 11.23 7.37 0.73
N THR A 15 10.34 8.18 1.29
CA THR A 15 10.12 8.26 2.73
C THR A 15 9.61 6.93 3.28
N ILE A 16 8.59 6.36 2.64
CA ILE A 16 8.01 5.07 3.08
C ILE A 16 9.07 3.96 2.97
N ARG A 17 9.81 3.94 1.87
CA ARG A 17 10.88 2.97 1.68
C ARG A 17 11.92 3.04 2.81
N ALA A 18 12.37 4.26 3.14
CA ALA A 18 13.35 4.47 4.21
C ALA A 18 12.82 3.98 5.57
N LEU A 19 11.55 4.24 5.87
CA LEU A 19 10.92 3.78 7.11
C LEU A 19 10.80 2.25 7.16
N LEU A 20 10.40 1.64 6.06
CA LEU A 20 10.32 0.17 5.97
C LEU A 20 11.68 -0.48 6.18
N GLU A 21 12.70 0.02 5.51
CA GLU A 21 14.06 -0.50 5.64
C GLU A 21 14.61 -0.33 7.06
N LYS A 22 14.33 0.82 7.68
CA LYS A 22 14.70 1.08 9.07
C LYS A 22 14.07 0.06 10.03
N LEU A 23 12.88 -0.43 9.74
CA LEU A 23 12.17 -1.43 10.55
C LEU A 23 12.50 -2.88 10.14
N GLY A 24 13.47 -3.07 9.24
CA GLY A 24 13.94 -4.39 8.85
C GLY A 24 13.14 -5.06 7.74
N HIS A 25 12.31 -4.30 7.02
CA HIS A 25 11.56 -4.82 5.87
C HIS A 25 12.28 -4.57 4.57
N GLU A 26 11.98 -5.38 3.55
CA GLU A 26 12.58 -5.27 2.22
C GLU A 26 11.56 -4.75 1.22
N VAL A 27 11.91 -3.69 0.49
CA VAL A 27 11.09 -3.19 -0.62
C VAL A 27 11.53 -3.92 -1.88
N VAL A 28 10.66 -4.80 -2.38
CA VAL A 28 10.96 -5.68 -3.51
C VAL A 28 10.53 -5.10 -4.85
N GLY A 29 9.79 -3.99 -4.85
CA GLY A 29 9.38 -3.30 -6.06
C GLY A 29 8.69 -2.00 -5.74
N GLU A 30 8.68 -1.11 -6.74
CA GLU A 30 8.01 0.19 -6.68
C GLU A 30 7.22 0.39 -7.96
N ALA A 31 6.02 0.95 -7.84
CA ALA A 31 5.14 1.21 -8.96
C ALA A 31 4.50 2.58 -8.82
N GLU A 32 4.24 3.24 -9.94
CA GLU A 32 3.67 4.59 -9.97
C GLU A 32 2.20 4.60 -10.43
N ASP A 33 1.71 3.48 -10.95
CA ASP A 33 0.35 3.36 -11.49
C ASP A 33 -0.18 1.93 -11.37
N GLY A 34 -1.42 1.73 -11.82
CA GLY A 34 -2.09 0.43 -11.75
C GLY A 34 -1.41 -0.68 -12.53
N PRO A 35 -1.13 -0.50 -13.83
CA PRO A 35 -0.46 -1.54 -14.62
C PRO A 35 0.90 -1.96 -14.05
N ALA A 36 1.71 -1.00 -13.61
CA ALA A 36 3.00 -1.27 -12.98
C ALA A 36 2.82 -2.01 -11.65
N ALA A 37 1.78 -1.70 -10.88
CA ALA A 37 1.47 -2.38 -9.62
C ALA A 37 1.15 -3.85 -9.85
N VAL A 38 0.29 -4.16 -10.80
CA VAL A 38 -0.09 -5.54 -11.14
C VAL A 38 1.11 -6.33 -11.63
N LYS A 39 1.89 -5.74 -12.53
CA LYS A 39 3.13 -6.35 -13.03
C LYS A 39 4.12 -6.62 -11.91
N GLY A 40 4.36 -5.62 -11.07
CA GLY A 40 5.27 -5.74 -9.93
C GLY A 40 4.83 -6.81 -8.95
N TYR A 41 3.53 -6.91 -8.68
CA TYR A 41 2.97 -7.94 -7.81
C TYR A 41 3.22 -9.35 -8.38
N SER A 42 2.94 -9.53 -9.66
CA SER A 42 3.12 -10.82 -10.33
C SER A 42 4.58 -11.27 -10.37
N GLU A 43 5.49 -10.32 -10.57
CA GLU A 43 6.94 -10.59 -10.66
C GLU A 43 7.59 -10.81 -9.30
N SER A 44 7.26 -9.99 -8.31
CA SER A 44 7.93 -10.02 -7.00
C SER A 44 7.24 -10.89 -5.96
N LYS A 45 5.93 -11.13 -6.10
CA LYS A 45 5.11 -11.87 -5.13
C LYS A 45 5.36 -11.39 -3.69
N PRO A 46 5.04 -10.10 -3.40
CA PRO A 46 5.32 -9.52 -2.10
C PRO A 46 4.44 -10.13 -1.01
N ASP A 47 4.87 -9.98 0.23
CA ASP A 47 4.05 -10.34 1.40
C ASP A 47 2.92 -9.34 1.61
N ILE A 48 3.15 -8.07 1.26
CA ILE A 48 2.19 -6.98 1.46
C ILE A 48 2.43 -5.87 0.45
N VAL A 49 1.36 -5.16 0.09
CA VAL A 49 1.41 -3.99 -0.80
C VAL A 49 1.04 -2.75 -0.01
N PHE A 50 1.82 -1.68 -0.14
CA PHE A 50 1.45 -0.34 0.31
C PHE A 50 0.94 0.43 -0.89
N LEU A 51 -0.33 0.80 -0.86
CA LEU A 51 -1.06 1.34 -2.00
C LEU A 51 -1.63 2.72 -1.67
N ASP A 52 -1.23 3.74 -2.44
CA ASP A 52 -1.86 5.05 -2.38
C ASP A 52 -3.27 4.96 -3.00
N LEU A 53 -4.23 5.61 -2.36
CA LEU A 53 -5.61 5.62 -2.84
C LEU A 53 -5.79 6.50 -4.07
N ILE A 54 -4.98 7.56 -4.20
CA ILE A 54 -5.06 8.51 -5.32
C ILE A 54 -3.84 8.37 -6.21
N LEU A 55 -4.06 7.80 -7.40
CA LEU A 55 -3.02 7.57 -8.39
C LEU A 55 -3.49 8.03 -9.77
N PRO A 56 -2.57 8.35 -10.71
CA PRO A 56 -2.97 8.70 -12.06
C PRO A 56 -3.62 7.51 -12.78
N GLY A 57 -4.67 7.78 -13.52
CA GLY A 57 -5.40 6.78 -14.32
C GLY A 57 -6.43 6.03 -13.51
N LYS A 58 -6.02 5.00 -12.79
CA LYS A 58 -6.93 4.21 -11.95
C LYS A 58 -6.87 4.66 -10.50
N SER A 59 -8.02 4.61 -9.82
CA SER A 59 -8.07 4.85 -8.37
C SER A 59 -7.44 3.68 -7.61
N GLY A 60 -7.05 3.94 -6.36
CA GLY A 60 -6.52 2.89 -5.50
C GLY A 60 -7.50 1.75 -5.28
N LEU A 61 -8.82 2.04 -5.23
CA LEU A 61 -9.84 1.02 -5.09
C LEU A 61 -9.86 0.06 -6.28
N GLU A 62 -9.74 0.60 -7.50
CA GLU A 62 -9.69 -0.21 -8.72
C GLU A 62 -8.41 -1.06 -8.75
N ILE A 63 -7.28 -0.49 -8.32
CA ILE A 63 -6.01 -1.21 -8.25
C ILE A 63 -6.08 -2.33 -7.23
N LEU A 64 -6.71 -2.09 -6.08
CA LEU A 64 -6.94 -3.13 -5.07
C LEU A 64 -7.70 -4.31 -5.67
N GLU A 65 -8.74 -4.04 -6.44
CA GLU A 65 -9.52 -5.08 -7.11
C GLU A 65 -8.68 -5.83 -8.14
N ASP A 66 -7.86 -5.11 -8.91
CA ASP A 66 -6.97 -5.72 -9.90
C ASP A 66 -5.94 -6.65 -9.23
N LEU A 67 -5.36 -6.22 -8.11
CA LEU A 67 -4.42 -7.03 -7.33
C LEU A 67 -5.10 -8.30 -6.79
N ARG A 68 -6.34 -8.16 -6.29
CA ARG A 68 -7.13 -9.27 -5.76
C ARG A 68 -7.61 -10.23 -6.85
N ALA A 69 -7.71 -9.76 -8.10
CA ALA A 69 -7.97 -10.62 -9.25
C ALA A 69 -6.76 -11.51 -9.58
N VAL A 70 -5.54 -10.98 -9.37
CA VAL A 70 -4.30 -11.75 -9.55
C VAL A 70 -4.10 -12.72 -8.38
N ASP A 71 -4.33 -12.23 -7.16
CA ASP A 71 -4.17 -13.02 -5.93
C ASP A 71 -5.25 -12.61 -4.93
N PRO A 72 -6.28 -13.45 -4.74
CA PRO A 72 -7.36 -13.16 -3.79
C PRO A 72 -6.89 -12.97 -2.34
N ALA A 73 -5.72 -13.50 -2.00
CA ALA A 73 -5.13 -13.38 -0.68
C ALA A 73 -4.18 -12.18 -0.54
N ALA A 74 -4.09 -11.32 -1.55
CA ALA A 74 -3.22 -10.15 -1.52
C ALA A 74 -3.52 -9.27 -0.31
N ARG A 75 -2.49 -9.00 0.49
CA ARG A 75 -2.59 -8.13 1.66
C ARG A 75 -2.21 -6.72 1.25
N VAL A 76 -3.06 -5.76 1.57
CA VAL A 76 -2.86 -4.37 1.15
C VAL A 76 -3.04 -3.43 2.34
N VAL A 77 -2.06 -2.54 2.52
CA VAL A 77 -2.17 -1.36 3.38
C VAL A 77 -2.46 -0.19 2.46
N VAL A 78 -3.55 0.51 2.73
CA VAL A 78 -3.89 1.72 1.97
C VAL A 78 -3.27 2.93 2.65
N VAL A 79 -2.55 3.76 1.88
CA VAL A 79 -1.92 4.99 2.37
C VAL A 79 -2.66 6.16 1.73
N THR A 80 -3.29 7.02 2.55
CA THR A 80 -4.16 8.05 2.00
C THR A 80 -4.28 9.27 2.91
N ALA A 81 -4.46 10.46 2.29
CA ALA A 81 -4.85 11.68 2.99
C ALA A 81 -6.37 11.85 3.05
N VAL A 82 -7.12 10.99 2.39
CA VAL A 82 -8.58 11.07 2.35
C VAL A 82 -9.17 10.60 3.68
N GLU A 83 -10.00 11.45 4.30
CA GLU A 83 -10.72 11.12 5.54
C GLU A 83 -12.23 11.15 5.27
N GLN A 84 -12.77 10.05 4.79
CA GLN A 84 -14.20 9.88 4.53
C GLN A 84 -14.66 8.54 5.08
N ASP A 85 -15.64 8.55 5.96
CA ASP A 85 -16.16 7.34 6.62
C ASP A 85 -16.65 6.29 5.63
N GLU A 86 -17.27 6.72 4.52
CA GLU A 86 -17.74 5.82 3.48
C GLU A 86 -16.59 5.05 2.81
N ILE A 87 -15.49 5.76 2.52
CA ILE A 87 -14.31 5.16 1.91
C ILE A 87 -13.67 4.18 2.89
N ASP A 88 -13.54 4.58 4.15
CA ASP A 88 -12.98 3.72 5.19
C ASP A 88 -13.80 2.44 5.35
N ARG A 89 -15.12 2.54 5.35
CA ARG A 89 -16.00 1.37 5.43
C ARG A 89 -15.83 0.46 4.22
N THR A 90 -15.75 1.06 3.02
CA THR A 90 -15.53 0.30 1.79
C THR A 90 -14.20 -0.46 1.84
N LEU A 91 -13.13 0.19 2.30
CA LEU A 91 -11.82 -0.45 2.43
C LEU A 91 -11.85 -1.59 3.46
N ASN A 92 -12.49 -1.36 4.60
CA ASN A 92 -12.62 -2.39 5.63
C ASN A 92 -13.46 -3.58 5.13
N ASP A 93 -14.54 -3.32 4.41
CA ASP A 93 -15.37 -4.36 3.80
C ASP A 93 -14.59 -5.18 2.76
N LYS A 94 -13.65 -4.55 2.08
CA LYS A 94 -12.74 -5.25 1.14
C LYS A 94 -11.57 -5.95 1.85
N GLY A 95 -11.52 -5.88 3.15
CA GLY A 95 -10.54 -6.61 3.94
C GLY A 95 -9.10 -6.11 3.80
N VAL A 96 -8.88 -4.79 3.69
CA VAL A 96 -7.53 -4.24 3.70
C VAL A 96 -6.87 -4.51 5.05
N ALA A 97 -5.56 -4.71 5.05
CA ALA A 97 -4.82 -5.04 6.27
C ALA A 97 -4.77 -3.86 7.24
N ALA A 98 -4.66 -2.64 6.73
CA ALA A 98 -4.65 -1.41 7.52
C ALA A 98 -4.82 -0.19 6.62
N ILE A 99 -5.12 0.94 7.24
CA ILE A 99 -5.18 2.25 6.57
C ILE A 99 -4.20 3.17 7.28
N LEU A 100 -3.23 3.72 6.55
CA LEU A 100 -2.26 4.68 7.05
C LEU A 100 -2.63 6.08 6.56
N ARG A 101 -2.94 6.99 7.49
CA ARG A 101 -3.32 8.37 7.16
C ARG A 101 -2.10 9.25 6.93
N LYS A 102 -2.12 10.02 5.87
CA LYS A 102 -1.14 11.09 5.61
C LYS A 102 -1.66 12.40 6.22
N PRO A 103 -0.82 13.22 6.85
CA PRO A 103 0.57 12.93 7.19
C PRO A 103 0.66 11.96 8.38
N PHE A 104 1.68 11.14 8.40
CA PHE A 104 1.91 10.21 9.50
C PHE A 104 3.31 10.43 10.11
N SER A 105 3.43 10.17 11.42
CA SER A 105 4.70 10.19 12.11
C SER A 105 5.40 8.83 11.99
N PHE A 106 6.67 8.79 12.34
CA PHE A 106 7.38 7.51 12.45
C PHE A 106 6.69 6.59 13.48
N GLU A 107 6.20 7.16 14.57
CA GLU A 107 5.51 6.40 15.62
C GLU A 107 4.23 5.76 15.07
N ASP A 108 3.44 6.52 14.29
CA ASP A 108 2.24 6.00 13.64
C ASP A 108 2.57 4.84 12.70
N PHE A 109 3.61 5.02 11.90
CA PHE A 109 4.08 4.01 10.94
C PHE A 109 4.53 2.74 11.66
N LYS A 110 5.35 2.90 12.69
CA LYS A 110 5.88 1.80 13.49
C LYS A 110 4.75 1.00 14.18
N ALA A 111 3.77 1.73 14.75
CA ALA A 111 2.62 1.10 15.41
C ALA A 111 1.80 0.27 14.41
N LEU A 112 1.54 0.82 13.22
CA LEU A 112 0.82 0.12 12.17
C LEU A 112 1.57 -1.15 11.76
N MET A 113 2.87 -1.07 11.51
CA MET A 113 3.68 -2.22 11.13
C MET A 113 3.68 -3.31 12.19
N SER A 114 3.71 -2.94 13.47
CA SER A 114 3.64 -3.89 14.59
C SER A 114 2.33 -4.67 14.59
N GLY A 115 1.23 -4.05 14.17
CA GLY A 115 -0.08 -4.70 14.10
C GLY A 115 -0.28 -5.62 12.90
N LEU A 116 0.63 -5.63 11.94
CA LEU A 116 0.50 -6.41 10.70
C LEU A 116 1.03 -7.86 10.80
N ARG A 117 1.50 -8.25 11.91
CA ARG A 117 2.10 -9.58 12.12
C ARG A 117 1.08 -10.71 12.22
#